data_d83334ad246066098e55ff7a4aacc152
#
_entry.id   d83334ad246066098e55ff7a4aacc152
#
_cell.length_a   1.000
_cell.length_b   1.000
_cell.length_c   1.000
_cell.angle_alpha   90.00
_cell.angle_beta   90.00
_cell.angle_gamma   90.00
#
_symmetry.space_group_name_H-M   'P 1'
#
loop_
_entity.id
_entity.type
_entity.pdbx_description
1 polymer ?
#
loop_
_entity_poly.entity_id
_entity_poly.type
_entity_poly.pdbx_seq_one_letter_code
_entity_poly.pdbx_strand_id
1 'polypeptide(L)'
;MKDAIVKAFDESVRVKQAFLRDNLETLTQAIDAIVAAFKSGNKLLLFGNGGSAADAQHIAAEFTNRFLIERPPLPALALTTDTSALTAIGNDYDYSQIFVKQLQALGKAGDIALAISTSGNSANVLAAIDTCQQLKIATIGLTGGSGGKMVGRVDYLLRASEGQNSPRIQETHILVGHVICDIVDQKLFPAV
;
A
#
# COMPACT_ATOMS: atom_id res chain seq x y z
N MET A 1 -28.54 -16.52 -9.50
CA MET A 1 -27.07 -16.70 -9.66
C MET A 1 -26.50 -15.71 -10.67
N LYS A 2 -26.96 -15.69 -11.95
CA LYS A 2 -26.44 -14.78 -12.98
C LYS A 2 -26.51 -13.31 -12.54
N ASP A 3 -27.66 -12.86 -12.03
CA ASP A 3 -27.85 -11.47 -11.59
C ASP A 3 -26.93 -11.08 -10.44
N ALA A 4 -26.64 -12.00 -9.51
CA ALA A 4 -25.69 -11.76 -8.43
C ALA A 4 -24.25 -11.58 -8.94
N ILE A 5 -23.87 -12.32 -9.98
CA ILE A 5 -22.56 -12.17 -10.64
C ILE A 5 -22.47 -10.80 -11.30
N VAL A 6 -23.47 -10.43 -12.11
CA VAL A 6 -23.51 -9.12 -12.78
C VAL A 6 -23.42 -7.99 -11.75
N LYS A 7 -24.25 -8.05 -10.71
CA LYS A 7 -24.23 -7.06 -9.62
C LYS A 7 -22.84 -6.92 -8.97
N ALA A 8 -22.12 -8.03 -8.75
CA ALA A 8 -20.79 -7.99 -8.16
C ALA A 8 -19.77 -7.25 -9.05
N PHE A 9 -19.85 -7.47 -10.39
CA PHE A 9 -19.00 -6.73 -11.34
C PHE A 9 -19.36 -5.25 -11.40
N ASP A 10 -20.65 -4.92 -11.47
CA ASP A 10 -21.12 -3.53 -11.51
C ASP A 10 -20.70 -2.77 -10.25
N GLU A 11 -20.80 -3.39 -9.07
CA GLU A 11 -20.31 -2.81 -7.82
C GLU A 11 -18.80 -2.55 -7.87
N SER A 12 -18.01 -3.50 -8.38
CA SER A 12 -16.55 -3.35 -8.52
C SER A 12 -16.19 -2.18 -9.44
N VAL A 13 -16.84 -2.08 -10.59
CA VAL A 13 -16.64 -0.96 -11.53
C VAL A 13 -16.98 0.38 -10.87
N ARG A 14 -18.12 0.46 -10.20
CA ARG A 14 -18.59 1.69 -9.53
C ARG A 14 -17.61 2.16 -8.47
N VAL A 15 -17.12 1.25 -7.61
CA VAL A 15 -16.17 1.61 -6.54
C VAL A 15 -14.84 2.12 -7.13
N LYS A 16 -14.33 1.50 -8.19
CA LYS A 16 -13.10 1.93 -8.87
C LYS A 16 -13.23 3.30 -9.54
N GLN A 17 -14.39 3.58 -10.19
CA GLN A 17 -14.65 4.89 -10.78
C GLN A 17 -14.77 5.99 -9.72
N ALA A 18 -15.44 5.70 -8.61
CA ALA A 18 -15.54 6.63 -7.49
C ALA A 18 -14.17 6.88 -6.87
N PHE A 19 -13.35 5.84 -6.69
CA PHE A 19 -11.99 5.99 -6.19
C PHE A 19 -11.17 6.95 -7.05
N LEU A 20 -11.18 6.76 -8.37
CA LEU A 20 -10.43 7.63 -9.29
C LEU A 20 -10.87 9.09 -9.16
N ARG A 21 -12.18 9.35 -9.18
CA ARG A 21 -12.75 10.70 -9.04
C ARG A 21 -12.29 11.38 -7.74
N ASP A 22 -12.30 10.63 -6.63
CA ASP A 22 -12.09 11.18 -5.29
C ASP A 22 -10.60 11.30 -4.91
N ASN A 23 -9.70 10.56 -5.59
CA ASN A 23 -8.30 10.43 -5.15
C ASN A 23 -7.26 10.76 -6.24
N LEU A 24 -7.63 11.18 -7.44
CA LEU A 24 -6.71 11.35 -8.56
C LEU A 24 -5.50 12.24 -8.21
N GLU A 25 -5.76 13.38 -7.59
CA GLU A 25 -4.69 14.32 -7.20
C GLU A 25 -3.77 13.73 -6.13
N THR A 26 -4.34 13.15 -5.07
CA THR A 26 -3.58 12.51 -4.00
C THR A 26 -2.76 11.32 -4.51
N LEU A 27 -3.32 10.53 -5.43
CA LEU A 27 -2.62 9.41 -6.06
C LEU A 27 -1.44 9.90 -6.89
N THR A 28 -1.61 10.99 -7.63
CA THR A 28 -0.52 11.61 -8.40
C THR A 28 0.62 12.07 -7.48
N GLN A 29 0.29 12.75 -6.39
CA GLN A 29 1.29 13.19 -5.39
C GLN A 29 2.00 12.01 -4.71
N ALA A 30 1.27 10.95 -4.37
CA ALA A 30 1.85 9.73 -3.80
C ALA A 30 2.83 9.04 -4.76
N ILE A 31 2.49 8.96 -6.05
CA ILE A 31 3.36 8.42 -7.11
C ILE A 31 4.63 9.29 -7.23
N ASP A 32 4.50 10.60 -7.23
CA ASP A 32 5.64 11.51 -7.30
C ASP A 32 6.59 11.36 -6.09
N ALA A 33 6.03 11.13 -4.90
CA ALA A 33 6.81 10.85 -3.70
C ALA A 33 7.60 9.52 -3.83
N ILE A 34 7.00 8.46 -4.37
CA ILE A 34 7.69 7.18 -4.63
C ILE A 34 8.83 7.39 -5.64
N VAL A 35 8.57 8.08 -6.74
CA VAL A 35 9.58 8.38 -7.77
C VAL A 35 10.76 9.16 -7.18
N ALA A 36 10.49 10.17 -6.35
CA ALA A 36 11.52 10.96 -5.69
C ALA A 36 12.35 10.11 -4.71
N ALA A 37 11.70 9.22 -3.94
CA ALA A 37 12.37 8.30 -3.03
C ALA A 37 13.31 7.35 -3.78
N PHE A 38 12.86 6.71 -4.85
CA PHE A 38 13.71 5.83 -5.66
C PHE A 38 14.89 6.57 -6.31
N LYS A 39 14.68 7.78 -6.86
CA LYS A 39 15.77 8.62 -7.39
C LYS A 39 16.81 8.98 -6.33
N SER A 40 16.40 9.08 -5.08
CA SER A 40 17.27 9.39 -3.94
C SER A 40 17.92 8.16 -3.28
N GLY A 41 17.75 6.95 -3.85
CA GLY A 41 18.29 5.71 -3.31
C GLY A 41 17.58 5.20 -2.05
N ASN A 42 16.34 5.62 -1.85
CA ASN A 42 15.43 5.12 -0.82
C ASN A 42 14.58 3.98 -1.35
N LYS A 43 13.78 3.36 -0.48
CA LYS A 43 12.97 2.18 -0.79
C LYS A 43 11.50 2.37 -0.44
N LEU A 44 10.66 1.49 -0.99
CA LEU A 44 9.26 1.34 -0.64
C LEU A 44 9.08 0.17 0.34
N LEU A 45 8.46 0.41 1.49
CA LEU A 45 8.13 -0.59 2.49
C LEU A 45 6.61 -0.81 2.50
N LEU A 46 6.16 -2.06 2.34
CA LEU A 46 4.74 -2.36 2.17
C LEU A 46 4.27 -3.29 3.28
N PHE A 47 3.10 -3.01 3.86
CA PHE A 47 2.53 -3.85 4.91
C PHE A 47 1.00 -3.77 4.98
N GLY A 48 0.40 -4.84 5.47
CA GLY A 48 -1.03 -5.02 5.65
C GLY A 48 -1.32 -6.41 6.20
N ASN A 49 -2.60 -6.73 6.39
CA ASN A 49 -3.04 -8.03 6.93
C ASN A 49 -3.86 -8.82 5.92
N GLY A 50 -3.83 -10.14 5.97
CA GLY A 50 -4.67 -11.02 5.14
C GLY A 50 -4.51 -10.74 3.64
N GLY A 51 -5.58 -10.42 2.92
CA GLY A 51 -5.55 -10.04 1.51
C GLY A 51 -4.67 -8.82 1.25
N SER A 52 -4.66 -7.83 2.16
CA SER A 52 -3.79 -6.67 2.07
C SER A 52 -2.30 -7.01 2.29
N ALA A 53 -1.99 -8.12 2.98
CA ALA A 53 -0.62 -8.65 3.03
C ALA A 53 -0.21 -9.26 1.70
N ALA A 54 -1.14 -9.98 1.05
CA ALA A 54 -0.92 -10.51 -0.30
C ALA A 54 -0.72 -9.39 -1.33
N ASP A 55 -1.52 -8.33 -1.27
CA ASP A 55 -1.35 -7.13 -2.12
C ASP A 55 0.02 -6.48 -1.90
N ALA A 56 0.47 -6.35 -0.64
CA ALA A 56 1.78 -5.81 -0.31
C ALA A 56 2.92 -6.63 -0.94
N GLN A 57 2.83 -7.96 -0.89
CA GLN A 57 3.81 -8.87 -1.52
C GLN A 57 3.79 -8.76 -3.04
N HIS A 58 2.59 -8.75 -3.62
CA HIS A 58 2.39 -8.63 -5.07
C HIS A 58 3.03 -7.32 -5.58
N ILE A 59 2.66 -6.18 -5.02
CA ILE A 59 3.18 -4.87 -5.43
C ILE A 59 4.71 -4.78 -5.24
N ALA A 60 5.24 -5.31 -4.13
CA ALA A 60 6.69 -5.34 -3.91
C ALA A 60 7.42 -6.17 -4.97
N ALA A 61 6.83 -7.30 -5.41
CA ALA A 61 7.39 -8.14 -6.46
C ALA A 61 7.42 -7.44 -7.82
N GLU A 62 6.39 -6.64 -8.15
CA GLU A 62 6.36 -5.86 -9.39
C GLU A 62 7.49 -4.83 -9.45
N PHE A 63 7.88 -4.23 -8.33
CA PHE A 63 9.03 -3.32 -8.27
C PHE A 63 10.37 -4.05 -8.28
N THR A 64 10.52 -5.13 -7.53
CA THR A 64 11.79 -5.85 -7.39
C THR A 64 12.14 -6.72 -8.60
N ASN A 65 11.17 -7.13 -9.40
CA ASN A 65 11.37 -7.80 -10.68
C ASN A 65 11.20 -6.77 -11.82
N ARG A 66 10.07 -6.77 -12.47
CA ARG A 66 9.64 -5.80 -13.49
C ARG A 66 8.11 -5.83 -13.57
N PHE A 67 7.51 -4.75 -14.04
CA PHE A 67 6.06 -4.72 -14.33
C PHE A 67 5.80 -4.92 -15.83
N LEU A 68 5.55 -3.85 -16.58
CA LEU A 68 5.24 -3.95 -18.02
C LEU A 68 6.47 -3.79 -18.91
N ILE A 69 7.52 -3.13 -18.45
CA ILE A 69 8.73 -2.84 -19.22
C ILE A 69 9.95 -3.54 -18.61
N GLU A 70 10.95 -3.84 -19.43
CA GLU A 70 12.26 -4.29 -18.96
C GLU A 70 13.03 -3.08 -18.39
N ARG A 71 13.46 -3.18 -17.13
CA ARG A 71 14.19 -2.10 -16.44
C ARG A 71 14.98 -2.66 -15.24
N PRO A 72 15.94 -1.92 -14.68
CA PRO A 72 16.62 -2.33 -13.45
C PRO A 72 15.63 -2.51 -12.28
N PRO A 73 15.88 -3.47 -11.37
CA PRO A 73 15.09 -3.66 -10.16
C PRO A 73 14.99 -2.39 -9.31
N LEU A 74 13.81 -2.14 -8.74
CA LEU A 74 13.56 -1.04 -7.81
C LEU A 74 13.43 -1.56 -6.37
N PRO A 75 13.97 -0.86 -5.36
CA PRO A 75 14.03 -1.35 -4.00
C PRO A 75 12.67 -1.27 -3.29
N ALA A 76 11.93 -2.37 -3.27
CA ALA A 76 10.67 -2.52 -2.55
C ALA A 76 10.68 -3.79 -1.69
N LEU A 77 10.09 -3.71 -0.49
CA LEU A 77 10.06 -4.81 0.46
C LEU A 77 8.71 -4.92 1.16
N ALA A 78 8.07 -6.07 1.04
CA ALA A 78 6.88 -6.40 1.83
C ALA A 78 7.29 -6.93 3.21
N LEU A 79 6.88 -6.25 4.28
CA LEU A 79 7.13 -6.65 5.67
C LEU A 79 6.22 -7.81 6.14
N THR A 80 5.68 -8.56 5.21
CA THR A 80 4.69 -9.62 5.42
C THR A 80 5.20 -11.00 5.03
N THR A 81 6.49 -11.14 4.70
CA THR A 81 7.06 -12.37 4.13
C THR A 81 7.97 -13.14 5.08
N ASP A 82 8.69 -12.47 5.96
CA ASP A 82 9.57 -13.13 6.94
C ASP A 82 8.73 -13.73 8.07
N THR A 83 8.38 -15.00 7.92
CA THR A 83 7.54 -15.72 8.89
C THR A 83 8.22 -15.88 10.24
N SER A 84 9.56 -15.97 10.28
CA SER A 84 10.31 -16.04 11.52
C SER A 84 10.23 -14.72 12.30
N ALA A 85 10.44 -13.59 11.63
CA ALA A 85 10.28 -12.27 12.24
C ALA A 85 8.83 -12.05 12.72
N LEU A 86 7.82 -12.34 11.88
CA LEU A 86 6.41 -12.15 12.23
C LEU A 86 6.00 -12.99 13.45
N THR A 87 6.40 -14.27 13.50
CA THR A 87 6.02 -15.17 14.58
C THR A 87 6.80 -14.87 15.86
N ALA A 88 8.11 -14.58 15.79
CA ALA A 88 8.90 -14.22 16.96
C ALA A 88 8.41 -12.91 17.60
N ILE A 89 8.21 -11.87 16.81
CA ILE A 89 7.71 -10.58 17.32
C ILE A 89 6.30 -10.74 17.91
N GLY A 90 5.42 -11.47 17.22
CA GLY A 90 4.06 -11.73 17.71
C GLY A 90 4.01 -12.54 19.01
N ASN A 91 4.96 -13.47 19.22
CA ASN A 91 5.08 -14.28 20.42
C ASN A 91 5.72 -13.53 21.60
N ASP A 92 6.81 -12.80 21.32
CA ASP A 92 7.64 -12.19 22.38
C ASP A 92 7.09 -10.83 22.85
N TYR A 93 6.34 -10.14 22.00
CA TYR A 93 5.76 -8.83 22.30
C TYR A 93 4.24 -8.86 22.14
N ASP A 94 3.75 -8.51 20.93
CA ASP A 94 2.33 -8.46 20.57
C ASP A 94 2.19 -8.39 19.03
N TYR A 95 1.07 -8.85 18.50
CA TYR A 95 0.81 -8.79 17.06
C TYR A 95 0.79 -7.34 16.51
N SER A 96 0.52 -6.34 17.35
CA SER A 96 0.62 -4.94 16.95
C SER A 96 2.04 -4.49 16.61
N GLN A 97 3.07 -5.22 17.06
CA GLN A 97 4.48 -4.88 16.89
C GLN A 97 5.14 -5.50 15.66
N ILE A 98 4.47 -6.39 14.94
CA ILE A 98 5.08 -7.16 13.84
C ILE A 98 5.66 -6.30 12.72
N PHE A 99 5.03 -5.16 12.40
CA PHE A 99 5.53 -4.19 11.42
C PHE A 99 6.42 -3.12 12.06
N VAL A 100 6.12 -2.72 13.30
CA VAL A 100 6.90 -1.73 14.06
C VAL A 100 8.36 -2.14 14.16
N LYS A 101 8.64 -3.35 14.63
CA LYS A 101 10.00 -3.86 14.81
C LYS A 101 10.78 -3.95 13.49
N GLN A 102 10.12 -4.37 12.43
CA GLN A 102 10.74 -4.42 11.10
C GLN A 102 11.03 -3.01 10.55
N LEU A 103 10.11 -2.05 10.73
CA LEU A 103 10.35 -0.65 10.36
C LEU A 103 11.52 -0.04 11.14
N GLN A 104 11.62 -0.30 12.44
CA GLN A 104 12.76 0.16 13.27
C GLN A 104 14.10 -0.43 12.81
N ALA A 105 14.11 -1.66 12.32
CA ALA A 105 15.32 -2.33 11.84
C ALA A 105 15.73 -1.94 10.43
N LEU A 106 14.78 -1.73 9.53
CA LEU A 106 15.00 -1.65 8.08
C LEU A 106 14.71 -0.27 7.49
N GLY A 107 13.87 0.52 8.16
CA GLY A 107 13.43 1.82 7.68
C GLY A 107 14.44 2.93 7.94
N LYS A 108 14.54 3.87 7.02
CA LYS A 108 15.36 5.07 7.16
C LYS A 108 14.60 6.31 6.65
N ALA A 109 15.01 7.48 7.10
CA ALA A 109 14.44 8.74 6.65
C ALA A 109 14.52 8.87 5.11
N GLY A 110 13.42 9.29 4.49
CA GLY A 110 13.28 9.40 3.04
C GLY A 110 12.70 8.14 2.35
N ASP A 111 12.59 7.02 3.05
CA ASP A 111 11.81 5.87 2.55
C ASP A 111 10.32 6.23 2.46
N ILE A 112 9.57 5.45 1.70
CA ILE A 112 8.10 5.52 1.63
C ILE A 112 7.51 4.25 2.23
N ALA A 113 6.41 4.38 2.98
CA ALA A 113 5.63 3.25 3.47
C ALA A 113 4.25 3.20 2.80
N LEU A 114 3.89 2.06 2.22
CA LEU A 114 2.54 1.77 1.74
C LEU A 114 1.81 0.91 2.77
N ALA A 115 0.95 1.56 3.55
CA ALA A 115 0.17 0.96 4.62
C ALA A 115 -1.23 0.58 4.12
N ILE A 116 -1.58 -0.72 4.14
CA ILE A 116 -2.82 -1.23 3.56
C ILE A 116 -3.75 -1.77 4.65
N SER A 117 -4.92 -1.16 4.82
CA SER A 117 -5.97 -1.61 5.75
C SER A 117 -7.35 -1.24 5.25
N THR A 118 -8.16 -2.22 4.84
CA THR A 118 -9.51 -1.98 4.29
C THR A 118 -10.41 -1.22 5.26
N SER A 119 -10.28 -1.43 6.57
CA SER A 119 -11.05 -0.72 7.60
C SER A 119 -10.39 0.57 8.09
N GLY A 120 -9.09 0.75 7.85
CA GLY A 120 -8.29 1.82 8.44
C GLY A 120 -8.12 1.73 9.96
N ASN A 121 -8.41 0.56 10.57
CA ASN A 121 -8.44 0.37 12.04
C ASN A 121 -7.52 -0.74 12.55
N SER A 122 -6.74 -1.40 11.70
CA SER A 122 -5.84 -2.48 12.11
C SER A 122 -4.75 -1.95 13.04
N ALA A 123 -4.70 -2.46 14.27
CA ALA A 123 -3.83 -1.94 15.33
C ALA A 123 -2.34 -1.96 14.93
N ASN A 124 -1.86 -3.06 14.33
CA ASN A 124 -0.48 -3.20 13.86
C ASN A 124 -0.14 -2.25 12.71
N VAL A 125 -1.09 -1.98 11.80
CA VAL A 125 -0.91 -1.01 10.70
C VAL A 125 -0.84 0.41 11.26
N LEU A 126 -1.71 0.76 12.21
CA LEU A 126 -1.70 2.08 12.85
C LEU A 126 -0.43 2.32 13.67
N ALA A 127 0.03 1.34 14.44
CA ALA A 127 1.31 1.43 15.18
C ALA A 127 2.52 1.58 14.23
N ALA A 128 2.48 0.90 13.09
CA ALA A 128 3.49 1.04 12.05
C ALA A 128 3.50 2.45 11.41
N ILE A 129 2.33 3.04 11.16
CA ILE A 129 2.21 4.43 10.67
C ILE A 129 2.83 5.41 11.66
N ASP A 130 2.55 5.27 12.97
CA ASP A 130 3.16 6.13 14.00
C ASP A 130 4.69 5.96 14.03
N THR A 131 5.17 4.74 13.84
CA THR A 131 6.61 4.46 13.74
C THR A 131 7.24 5.11 12.50
N CYS A 132 6.55 5.08 11.35
CA CYS A 132 7.00 5.77 10.13
C CYS A 132 7.20 7.27 10.37
N GLN A 133 6.25 7.93 11.05
CA GLN A 133 6.37 9.35 11.40
C GLN A 133 7.61 9.63 12.25
N GLN A 134 7.88 8.81 13.27
CA GLN A 134 9.07 8.93 14.12
C GLN A 134 10.38 8.78 13.33
N LEU A 135 10.38 7.88 12.35
CA LEU A 135 11.54 7.58 11.48
C LEU A 135 11.66 8.54 10.28
N LYS A 136 10.74 9.49 10.11
CA LYS A 136 10.66 10.40 8.96
C LYS A 136 10.51 9.64 7.63
N ILE A 137 9.69 8.60 7.64
CA ILE A 137 9.26 7.82 6.49
C ILE A 137 7.89 8.34 6.07
N ALA A 138 7.75 8.84 4.86
CA ALA A 138 6.46 9.31 4.36
C ALA A 138 5.50 8.13 4.12
N THR A 139 4.21 8.36 4.39
CA THR A 139 3.20 7.30 4.46
C THR A 139 2.10 7.47 3.40
N ILE A 140 1.84 6.40 2.65
CA ILE A 140 0.69 6.27 1.76
C ILE A 140 -0.26 5.26 2.41
N GLY A 141 -1.49 5.68 2.71
CA GLY A 141 -2.52 4.81 3.28
C GLY A 141 -3.53 4.37 2.24
N LEU A 142 -3.64 3.05 1.97
CA LEU A 142 -4.74 2.47 1.19
C LEU A 142 -5.82 1.97 2.14
N THR A 143 -7.04 2.51 2.04
CA THR A 143 -8.16 2.17 2.94
C THR A 143 -9.50 2.21 2.22
N GLY A 144 -10.59 1.89 2.93
CA GLY A 144 -11.95 1.90 2.40
C GLY A 144 -12.96 2.56 3.33
N GLY A 145 -14.19 2.69 2.87
CA GLY A 145 -15.31 3.23 3.62
C GLY A 145 -15.03 4.62 4.21
N SER A 146 -15.13 4.76 5.52
CA SER A 146 -14.81 6.03 6.23
C SER A 146 -13.32 6.33 6.34
N GLY A 147 -12.44 5.37 6.07
CA GLY A 147 -11.00 5.48 6.28
C GLY A 147 -10.53 5.17 7.70
N GLY A 148 -11.46 5.01 8.63
CA GLY A 148 -11.16 4.67 10.04
C GLY A 148 -10.20 5.63 10.72
N LYS A 149 -9.38 5.10 11.62
CA LYS A 149 -8.35 5.85 12.37
C LYS A 149 -7.12 6.22 11.53
N MET A 150 -7.04 5.76 10.28
CA MET A 150 -5.96 6.12 9.37
C MET A 150 -6.10 7.57 8.85
N VAL A 151 -7.32 8.10 8.84
CA VAL A 151 -7.61 9.49 8.45
C VAL A 151 -6.83 10.46 9.33
N GLY A 152 -6.09 11.38 8.71
CA GLY A 152 -5.26 12.38 9.37
C GLY A 152 -3.96 11.85 9.99
N ARG A 153 -3.61 10.58 9.77
CA ARG A 153 -2.38 9.94 10.28
C ARG A 153 -1.38 9.55 9.19
N VAL A 154 -1.75 9.67 7.94
CA VAL A 154 -0.89 9.39 6.79
C VAL A 154 -0.72 10.65 5.95
N ASP A 155 0.39 10.74 5.21
CA ASP A 155 0.68 11.89 4.36
C ASP A 155 -0.20 11.88 3.11
N TYR A 156 -0.44 10.69 2.53
CA TYR A 156 -1.28 10.50 1.34
C TYR A 156 -2.36 9.45 1.65
N LEU A 157 -3.60 9.89 1.83
CA LEU A 157 -4.72 8.98 2.06
C LEU A 157 -5.45 8.66 0.77
N LEU A 158 -5.43 7.39 0.37
CA LEU A 158 -6.12 6.85 -0.79
C LEU A 158 -7.28 5.95 -0.33
N ARG A 159 -8.50 6.43 -0.49
CA ARG A 159 -9.68 5.82 0.12
C ARG A 159 -10.71 5.36 -0.89
N ALA A 160 -11.00 4.06 -0.93
CA ALA A 160 -12.16 3.49 -1.65
C ALA A 160 -13.46 3.77 -0.86
N SER A 161 -13.90 5.04 -0.87
CA SER A 161 -14.98 5.56 -0.02
C SER A 161 -16.33 4.85 -0.23
N GLU A 162 -16.63 4.41 -1.46
CA GLU A 162 -17.85 3.69 -1.80
C GLU A 162 -17.76 2.17 -1.64
N GLY A 163 -16.62 1.63 -1.20
CA GLY A 163 -16.45 0.20 -0.91
C GLY A 163 -17.22 -0.21 0.34
N GLN A 164 -18.28 -1.02 0.16
CA GLN A 164 -19.15 -1.47 1.25
C GLN A 164 -18.62 -2.69 1.99
N ASN A 165 -17.67 -3.41 1.40
CA ASN A 165 -17.10 -4.64 1.94
C ASN A 165 -15.64 -4.81 1.51
N SER A 166 -14.90 -5.64 2.25
CA SER A 166 -13.47 -5.85 1.99
C SER A 166 -13.14 -6.31 0.57
N PRO A 167 -13.85 -7.25 -0.07
CA PRO A 167 -13.57 -7.63 -1.45
C PRO A 167 -13.58 -6.46 -2.44
N ARG A 168 -14.60 -5.61 -2.42
CA ARG A 168 -14.69 -4.43 -3.32
C ARG A 168 -13.57 -3.43 -3.07
N ILE A 169 -13.18 -3.26 -1.81
CA ILE A 169 -12.06 -2.41 -1.42
C ILE A 169 -10.72 -3.00 -1.92
N GLN A 170 -10.47 -4.29 -1.68
CA GLN A 170 -9.24 -4.97 -2.10
C GLN A 170 -9.07 -4.99 -3.62
N GLU A 171 -10.15 -5.25 -4.38
CA GLU A 171 -10.12 -5.17 -5.86
C GLU A 171 -9.72 -3.78 -6.37
N THR A 172 -10.03 -2.74 -5.61
CA THR A 172 -9.61 -1.37 -5.93
C THR A 172 -8.15 -1.16 -5.51
N HIS A 173 -7.74 -1.66 -4.33
CA HIS A 173 -6.37 -1.53 -3.84
C HIS A 173 -5.35 -2.15 -4.77
N ILE A 174 -5.59 -3.37 -5.27
CA ILE A 174 -4.65 -4.01 -6.20
C ILE A 174 -4.59 -3.28 -7.55
N LEU A 175 -5.70 -2.77 -8.07
CA LEU A 175 -5.69 -1.93 -9.26
C LEU A 175 -4.84 -0.67 -9.04
N VAL A 176 -5.00 0.00 -7.90
CA VAL A 176 -4.20 1.19 -7.54
C VAL A 176 -2.72 0.82 -7.45
N GLY A 177 -2.38 -0.34 -6.86
CA GLY A 177 -1.01 -0.85 -6.83
C GLY A 177 -0.41 -1.01 -8.23
N HIS A 178 -1.15 -1.60 -9.17
CA HIS A 178 -0.70 -1.73 -10.56
C HIS A 178 -0.54 -0.37 -11.26
N VAL A 179 -1.46 0.58 -11.04
CA VAL A 179 -1.34 1.94 -11.57
C VAL A 179 -0.11 2.65 -11.01
N ILE A 180 0.19 2.49 -9.72
CA ILE A 180 1.41 3.03 -9.11
C ILE A 180 2.66 2.43 -9.79
N CYS A 181 2.72 1.10 -9.96
CA CYS A 181 3.84 0.43 -10.62
C CYS A 181 4.06 0.95 -12.05
N ASP A 182 2.99 1.01 -12.86
CA ASP A 182 3.04 1.45 -14.25
C ASP A 182 3.53 2.90 -14.38
N ILE A 183 2.93 3.82 -13.62
CA ILE A 183 3.27 5.26 -13.73
C ILE A 183 4.66 5.55 -13.13
N VAL A 184 5.07 4.85 -12.07
CA VAL A 184 6.45 4.94 -11.54
C VAL A 184 7.45 4.48 -12.60
N ASP A 185 7.21 3.36 -13.28
CA ASP A 185 8.07 2.87 -14.36
C ASP A 185 8.16 3.89 -15.50
N GLN A 186 7.06 4.46 -15.97
CA GLN A 186 7.03 5.49 -17.01
C GLN A 186 7.81 6.76 -16.61
N LYS A 187 7.75 7.19 -15.34
CA LYS A 187 8.44 8.38 -14.86
C LYS A 187 9.93 8.16 -14.61
N LEU A 188 10.35 6.95 -14.27
CA LEU A 188 11.76 6.62 -14.04
C LEU A 188 12.48 6.18 -15.33
N PHE A 189 11.77 5.52 -16.23
CA PHE A 189 12.28 4.92 -17.44
C PHE A 189 11.45 5.31 -18.67
N PRO A 190 11.38 6.61 -19.01
CA PRO A 190 10.60 7.05 -20.16
C PRO A 190 11.12 6.39 -21.44
N ALA A 191 10.20 5.96 -22.31
CA ALA A 191 10.56 5.48 -23.63
C ALA A 191 11.31 6.59 -24.39
N VAL A 192 12.47 6.25 -24.92
CA VAL A 192 13.31 7.16 -25.75
C VAL A 192 12.70 7.29 -27.12
#